data_fc2767d16e60405ecb0ddca0cb6b9d35
#
_entry.id   fc2767d16e60405ecb0ddca0cb6b9d35
#
_cell.length_a   1.000
_cell.length_b   1.000
_cell.length_c   1.000
_cell.angle_alpha   90.00
_cell.angle_beta   90.00
_cell.angle_gamma   90.00
#
_symmetry.space_group_name_H-M   'P 1'
#
loop_
_entity.id
_entity.type
_entity.pdbx_description
1 polymer ?
#
loop_
_entity_poly.entity_id
_entity_poly.type
_entity_poly.pdbx_seq_one_letter_code
_entity_poly.pdbx_strand_id
1 'polypeptide(L)' 'MKADQVEVSRDEQNKRWVIRIQVGGEVIRRYCKEPMNADQAALRDAAIKTASDEGYTVEASDVVFA' A
#
# COMPACT_ATOMS: atom_id res chain seq x y z
N MET A 1 -6.30 -14.70 -1.46
CA MET A 1 -5.89 -14.68 -0.04
C MET A 1 -5.98 -13.26 0.48
N LYS A 2 -6.46 -13.11 1.71
CA LYS A 2 -6.64 -11.79 2.30
C LYS A 2 -5.38 -11.34 3.03
N ALA A 3 -4.95 -10.09 2.78
CA ALA A 3 -3.86 -9.50 3.54
C ALA A 3 -4.36 -9.07 4.93
N ASP A 4 -3.47 -9.10 5.91
CA ASP A 4 -3.81 -8.65 7.26
C ASP A 4 -3.94 -7.14 7.33
N GLN A 5 -3.02 -6.44 6.66
CA GLN A 5 -2.96 -4.99 6.69
C GLN A 5 -2.10 -4.50 5.53
N VAL A 6 -2.42 -3.33 5.04
CA VAL A 6 -1.57 -2.66 4.04
C VAL A 6 -1.25 -1.27 4.59
N GLU A 7 0.04 -0.97 4.68
CA GLU A 7 0.50 0.33 5.15
C GLU A 7 1.07 1.13 3.99
N VAL A 8 0.64 2.37 3.87
CA VAL A 8 1.16 3.31 2.90
C VAL A 8 2.05 4.30 3.63
N SER A 9 3.31 4.38 3.22
CA SER A 9 4.23 5.33 3.81
C SER A 9 4.94 6.12 2.72
N ARG A 10 5.45 7.28 3.11
CA ARG A 10 6.10 8.20 2.20
C ARG A 10 7.61 8.01 2.26
N ASP A 11 8.20 7.76 1.09
CA ASP A 11 9.66 7.68 0.96
C ASP A 11 10.13 9.01 0.36
N GLU A 12 10.42 9.97 1.21
CA GLU A 12 10.79 11.31 0.76
C GLU A 12 12.17 11.34 0.11
N GLN A 13 13.05 10.44 0.51
CA GLN A 13 14.39 10.38 -0.05
C GLN A 13 14.36 10.05 -1.54
N ASN A 14 13.48 9.12 -1.93
CA ASN A 14 13.35 8.69 -3.31
C ASN A 14 12.10 9.26 -3.99
N LYS A 15 11.36 10.11 -3.28
CA LYS A 15 10.15 10.80 -3.77
C LYS A 15 9.15 9.83 -4.37
N ARG A 16 8.83 8.82 -3.58
CA ARG A 16 7.86 7.79 -3.98
C ARG A 16 7.10 7.30 -2.75
N TRP A 17 6.05 6.53 -3.02
CA TRP A 17 5.26 5.92 -1.96
C TRP A 17 5.64 4.46 -1.81
N VAL A 18 5.70 3.98 -0.58
CA VAL A 18 5.97 2.58 -0.26
C VAL A 18 4.68 1.95 0.22
N ILE A 19 4.33 0.81 -0.37
CA ILE A 19 3.17 0.04 0.04
C ILE A 19 3.68 -1.25 0.67
N ARG A 20 3.38 -1.43 1.94
CA ARG A 20 3.80 -2.59 2.72
C ARG A 20 2.59 -3.46 2.98
N ILE A 21 2.61 -4.65 2.39
CA ILE A 21 1.51 -5.61 2.51
C ILE A 21 1.91 -6.63 3.56
N GLN A 22 1.18 -6.66 4.66
CA GLN A 22 1.44 -7.61 5.73
C GLN A 22 0.54 -8.82 5.58
N VAL A 23 1.16 -10.01 5.50
CA VAL A 23 0.46 -11.28 5.38
C VAL A 23 1.11 -12.25 6.33
N GLY A 24 0.42 -12.59 7.41
CA GLY A 24 0.99 -13.44 8.45
C GLY A 24 2.24 -12.81 9.05
N GLY A 25 3.34 -13.54 9.06
CA GLY A 25 4.61 -13.02 9.55
C GLY A 25 5.48 -12.36 8.50
N GLU A 26 4.97 -12.17 7.27
CA GLU A 26 5.74 -11.63 6.17
C GLU A 26 5.26 -10.24 5.79
N VAL A 27 6.19 -9.41 5.30
CA VAL A 27 5.89 -8.08 4.77
C VAL A 27 6.41 -8.01 3.35
N ILE A 28 5.51 -7.70 2.42
CA ILE A 28 5.85 -7.51 1.02
C ILE A 28 5.90 -6.02 0.76
N ARG A 29 7.04 -5.52 0.26
CA ARG A 29 7.21 -4.11 -0.05
C ARG A 29 7.07 -3.89 -1.54
N ARG A 30 6.27 -2.89 -1.89
CA ARG A 30 6.11 -2.47 -3.29
C ARG A 30 6.12 -0.96 -3.34
N TYR A 31 6.44 -0.43 -4.50
CA TYR A 31 6.51 1.00 -4.69
C TYR A 31 5.40 1.45 -5.61
N CYS A 32 4.89 2.63 -5.33
CA CYS A 32 3.78 3.21 -6.07
C CYS A 32 4.24 4.53 -6.70
N LYS A 33 3.86 4.76 -7.94
CA LYS A 33 4.28 5.95 -8.69
C LYS A 33 3.31 7.12 -8.58
N GLU A 34 2.46 7.11 -7.55
CA GLU A 34 1.57 8.23 -7.34
C GLU A 34 2.37 9.50 -7.02
N PRO A 35 1.87 10.67 -7.41
CA PRO A 35 2.57 11.93 -7.08
C PRO A 35 2.67 12.14 -5.59
N MET A 36 3.70 12.87 -5.15
CA MET A 36 3.93 13.10 -3.73
C MET A 36 2.79 13.89 -3.06
N ASN A 37 2.00 14.59 -3.84
CA ASN A 37 0.84 15.31 -3.33
C ASN A 37 -0.48 14.54 -3.53
N ALA A 38 -0.41 13.24 -3.81
CA ALA A 38 -1.61 12.43 -3.96
C ALA A 38 -2.41 12.42 -2.65
N ASP A 39 -3.73 12.43 -2.77
CA ASP A 39 -4.59 12.38 -1.60
C ASP A 39 -4.75 10.94 -1.10
N GLN A 40 -5.35 10.80 0.08
CA GLN A 40 -5.51 9.49 0.70
C GLN A 40 -6.40 8.56 -0.12
N ALA A 41 -7.39 9.09 -0.80
CA ALA A 41 -8.27 8.25 -1.61
C ALA A 41 -7.50 7.62 -2.77
N ALA A 42 -6.66 8.40 -3.46
CA ALA A 42 -5.84 7.88 -4.54
C ALA A 42 -4.83 6.86 -4.04
N LEU A 43 -4.21 7.13 -2.88
CA LEU A 43 -3.24 6.22 -2.29
C LEU A 43 -3.88 4.92 -1.82
N ARG A 44 -5.09 5.01 -1.27
CA ARG A 44 -5.82 3.81 -0.84
C ARG A 44 -6.15 2.92 -2.04
N ASP A 45 -6.62 3.52 -3.12
CA ASP A 45 -6.91 2.76 -4.34
C ASP A 45 -5.65 2.12 -4.91
N ALA A 46 -4.54 2.85 -4.90
CA ALA A 46 -3.26 2.32 -5.36
C ALA A 46 -2.80 1.16 -4.49
N ALA A 47 -2.98 1.25 -3.17
CA ALA A 47 -2.61 0.19 -2.24
C ALA A 47 -3.44 -1.06 -2.48
N ILE A 48 -4.74 -0.91 -2.66
CA ILE A 48 -5.64 -2.03 -2.93
C ILE A 48 -5.26 -2.70 -4.25
N LYS A 49 -4.99 -1.91 -5.28
CA LYS A 49 -4.59 -2.44 -6.57
C LYS A 49 -3.25 -3.17 -6.49
N THR A 50 -2.29 -2.60 -5.77
CA THR A 50 -0.98 -3.22 -5.61
C THR A 50 -1.10 -4.57 -4.92
N ALA A 51 -1.90 -4.64 -3.84
CA ALA A 51 -2.14 -5.89 -3.14
C ALA A 51 -2.82 -6.91 -4.07
N SER A 52 -3.80 -6.47 -4.84
CA SER A 52 -4.50 -7.34 -5.79
C SER A 52 -3.55 -7.91 -6.85
N ASP A 53 -2.62 -7.08 -7.35
CA ASP A 53 -1.63 -7.52 -8.33
C ASP A 53 -0.69 -8.58 -7.75
N GLU A 54 -0.50 -8.59 -6.42
CA GLU A 54 0.31 -9.60 -5.74
C GLU A 54 -0.52 -10.82 -5.32
N GLY A 55 -1.80 -10.84 -5.64
CA GLY A 55 -2.66 -11.97 -5.33
C GLY A 55 -3.38 -11.87 -3.99
N TYR A 56 -3.41 -10.70 -3.37
CA TYR A 56 -4.05 -10.51 -2.08
C TYR A 56 -5.23 -9.56 -2.20
N THR A 57 -6.27 -9.83 -1.40
CA THR A 57 -7.39 -8.91 -1.27
C THR A 57 -7.22 -8.11 0.02
N VAL A 58 -7.62 -6.86 -0.01
CA VAL A 58 -7.59 -5.99 1.16
C VAL A 58 -8.80 -5.07 1.10
N GLU A 59 -9.39 -4.81 2.26
CA GLU A 59 -10.49 -3.86 2.35
C GLU A 59 -9.95 -2.45 2.59
N ALA A 60 -10.71 -1.45 2.19
CA ALA A 60 -10.28 -0.06 2.36
C ALA A 60 -9.98 0.26 3.83
N SER A 61 -10.72 -0.34 4.76
CA SER A 61 -10.51 -0.13 6.19
C SER A 61 -9.20 -0.74 6.71
N ASP A 62 -8.61 -1.66 5.95
CA ASP A 62 -7.34 -2.29 6.34
C ASP A 62 -6.13 -1.55 5.77
N VAL A 63 -6.36 -0.50 5.00
CA VAL A 63 -5.28 0.34 4.49
C VAL A 63 -5.01 1.45 5.51
N VAL A 64 -3.79 1.52 6.01
CA VAL A 64 -3.39 2.53 6.99
C VAL A 64 -2.28 3.39 6.42
N PHE A 65 -2.19 4.61 6.92
CA PHE A 65 -1.20 5.59 6.46
C PHE A 65 -0.24 5.89 7.59
N ALA A 66 1.04 5.79 7.29
CA ALA A 66 2.09 6.10 8.26
C ALA A 66 2.48 7.57 8.20
#